data_6af49d772ddfbd743540bae4d7a9169c
#
_entry.id   6af49d772ddfbd743540bae4d7a9169c
#
_cell.length_a   1.000
_cell.length_b   1.000
_cell.length_c   1.000
_cell.angle_alpha   90.00
_cell.angle_beta   90.00
_cell.angle_gamma   90.00
#
_symmetry.space_group_name_H-M   'P 1'
#
loop_
_entity.id
_entity.type
_entity.pdbx_description
1 polymer ?
#
loop_
_entity_poly.entity_id
_entity_poly.type
_entity_poly.pdbx_seq_one_letter_code
_entity_poly.pdbx_strand_id
1 'polypeptide(L)'
;MVRRMAFALPQSPLALLLTVAVGGSVALAQAPVASPAEQPTPADAVDTSLSPECRVPGSKLYTLGPLRAVKRALKESRAIQVLAIGSSSTDGIGATSPAAAYPVRLEGELEKLFPGIEIEVTNRGLSGEIAAGAAERIRNTIAEVEPDLVIWQVGTNDALARVDIETFAQSLDETIKWIASHRIDVVLVDPQYTASLARDDYYGRIVKTVQSVAQRERVPLVLRYEAMRYLSSQPTASGRYLARDQFHLNDLGYRCMAEHVARAITLAVVEPEQGAVTAPNAATAAVTPTR
;
A
#
# COMPACT_ATOMS: atom_id res chain seq x y z
N MET A 1 42.15 -25.70 -67.80
CA MET A 1 42.83 -24.85 -68.76
C MET A 1 43.55 -23.71 -68.07
N VAL A 2 44.82 -23.74 -68.15
CA VAL A 2 45.88 -22.90 -67.66
C VAL A 2 45.76 -21.45 -68.04
N ARG A 3 46.06 -20.48 -67.19
CA ARG A 3 47.11 -19.47 -67.44
C ARG A 3 47.43 -18.66 -66.17
N ARG A 4 48.66 -18.87 -65.76
CA ARG A 4 49.45 -17.96 -64.90
C ARG A 4 49.86 -16.76 -65.78
N MET A 5 49.99 -15.60 -65.17
CA MET A 5 50.96 -14.59 -65.55
C MET A 5 51.38 -13.78 -64.33
N ALA A 6 52.69 -13.85 -64.10
CA ALA A 6 53.43 -13.02 -63.12
C ALA A 6 54.01 -11.79 -63.87
N PHE A 7 54.53 -10.84 -63.14
CA PHE A 7 55.50 -9.76 -63.39
C PHE A 7 55.06 -8.48 -62.73
N ALA A 8 55.79 -7.66 -62.07
CA ALA A 8 57.21 -7.55 -61.69
C ALA A 8 57.24 -6.26 -60.82
N LEU A 9 58.15 -6.24 -59.84
CA LEU A 9 58.52 -5.05 -59.07
C LEU A 9 59.38 -4.10 -59.93
N PRO A 10 59.38 -2.82 -59.56
CA PRO A 10 60.64 -2.11 -59.49
C PRO A 10 60.82 -1.28 -58.19
N GLN A 11 62.06 -1.04 -57.95
CA GLN A 11 62.79 -0.54 -56.82
C GLN A 11 62.65 0.95 -56.54
N SER A 12 62.98 1.30 -55.31
CA SER A 12 63.01 2.56 -54.57
C SER A 12 63.65 3.76 -55.28
N PRO A 13 63.47 4.98 -54.71
CA PRO A 13 64.56 5.55 -53.94
C PRO A 13 64.15 6.23 -52.61
N LEU A 14 65.15 6.23 -51.75
CA LEU A 14 65.31 6.82 -50.43
C LEU A 14 65.01 8.31 -50.45
N ALA A 15 64.06 8.76 -49.61
CA ALA A 15 63.88 10.16 -49.27
C ALA A 15 63.88 10.35 -47.78
N LEU A 16 64.80 11.15 -47.36
CA LEU A 16 65.08 11.62 -45.99
C LEU A 16 63.89 12.46 -45.49
N LEU A 17 63.23 12.04 -44.43
CA LEU A 17 62.12 12.85 -43.84
C LEU A 17 62.53 13.30 -42.43
N LEU A 18 62.51 14.61 -42.29
CA LEU A 18 62.62 15.39 -41.06
C LEU A 18 61.50 14.96 -40.10
N THR A 19 61.83 14.53 -38.87
CA THR A 19 60.87 14.33 -37.80
C THR A 19 60.56 15.67 -37.13
N VAL A 20 59.34 16.18 -37.39
CA VAL A 20 58.71 17.22 -36.54
C VAL A 20 57.92 16.52 -35.47
N ALA A 21 58.39 16.61 -34.21
CA ALA A 21 57.65 16.14 -33.03
C ALA A 21 56.54 17.16 -32.73
N VAL A 22 55.30 16.81 -33.10
CA VAL A 22 54.10 17.51 -32.61
C VAL A 22 53.62 16.77 -31.38
N GLY A 23 53.84 17.41 -30.22
CA GLY A 23 53.31 16.94 -28.92
C GLY A 23 51.78 17.07 -28.91
N GLY A 24 51.09 16.00 -29.28
CA GLY A 24 49.63 15.89 -29.10
C GLY A 24 49.32 15.32 -27.72
N SER A 25 48.87 16.12 -26.79
CA SER A 25 48.27 15.66 -25.54
C SER A 25 46.98 14.89 -25.84
N VAL A 26 47.07 13.56 -25.69
CA VAL A 26 45.86 12.71 -25.73
C VAL A 26 45.09 12.94 -24.43
N ALA A 27 44.03 13.73 -24.47
CA ALA A 27 43.07 13.76 -23.41
C ALA A 27 42.31 12.44 -23.38
N LEU A 28 42.63 11.61 -22.38
CA LEU A 28 41.83 10.42 -22.04
C LEU A 28 40.44 10.93 -21.58
N ALA A 29 39.46 10.80 -22.47
CA ALA A 29 38.08 10.98 -22.11
C ALA A 29 37.75 9.89 -21.07
N GLN A 30 37.58 10.28 -19.80
CA GLN A 30 37.04 9.41 -18.77
C GLN A 30 35.60 9.09 -19.14
N ALA A 31 35.31 7.82 -19.36
CA ALA A 31 33.94 7.32 -19.49
C ALA A 31 33.12 7.76 -18.24
N PRO A 32 31.85 8.18 -18.39
CA PRO A 32 31.03 8.52 -17.24
C PRO A 32 30.96 7.31 -16.32
N VAL A 33 31.43 7.47 -15.07
CA VAL A 33 31.27 6.48 -14.01
C VAL A 33 29.76 6.37 -13.82
N ALA A 34 29.18 5.19 -14.15
CA ALA A 34 27.79 4.89 -13.86
C ALA A 34 27.58 5.11 -12.36
N SER A 35 26.63 5.98 -12.01
CA SER A 35 26.20 6.16 -10.62
C SER A 35 25.87 4.77 -10.04
N PRO A 36 26.29 4.47 -8.79
CA PRO A 36 25.91 3.23 -8.15
C PRO A 36 24.39 3.12 -8.20
N ALA A 37 23.86 2.00 -8.70
CA ALA A 37 22.43 1.71 -8.63
C ALA A 37 22.03 1.84 -7.16
N GLU A 38 21.09 2.73 -6.88
CA GLU A 38 20.56 2.99 -5.55
C GLU A 38 20.03 1.66 -5.00
N GLN A 39 20.60 1.16 -3.92
CA GLN A 39 20.14 -0.08 -3.32
C GLN A 39 18.70 0.14 -2.83
N PRO A 40 17.76 -0.79 -3.13
CA PRO A 40 16.38 -0.63 -2.70
C PRO A 40 16.33 -0.46 -1.17
N THR A 41 15.59 0.55 -0.71
CA THR A 41 15.35 0.74 0.72
C THR A 41 14.58 -0.46 1.28
N PRO A 42 14.65 -0.75 2.59
CA PRO A 42 13.88 -1.83 3.19
C PRO A 42 12.36 -1.74 2.89
N ALA A 43 11.84 -0.53 2.70
CA ALA A 43 10.46 -0.29 2.32
C ALA A 43 10.13 -0.72 0.86
N ASP A 44 11.14 -0.73 -0.02
CA ASP A 44 10.99 -1.15 -1.41
C ASP A 44 11.24 -2.65 -1.62
N ALA A 45 11.72 -3.35 -0.59
CA ALA A 45 11.87 -4.80 -0.61
C ALA A 45 10.48 -5.47 -0.62
N VAL A 46 10.35 -6.52 -1.43
CA VAL A 46 9.14 -7.34 -1.46
C VAL A 46 8.95 -8.04 -0.12
N ASP A 47 7.77 -7.93 0.46
CA ASP A 47 7.45 -8.58 1.74
C ASP A 47 7.34 -10.10 1.55
N THR A 48 8.34 -10.82 2.05
CA THR A 48 8.44 -12.28 1.94
C THR A 48 7.61 -13.03 2.98
N SER A 49 6.99 -12.34 3.94
CA SER A 49 6.05 -12.95 4.90
C SER A 49 4.72 -13.32 4.26
N LEU A 50 4.40 -12.70 3.12
CA LEU A 50 3.21 -12.97 2.34
C LEU A 50 3.38 -14.21 1.46
N SER A 51 2.27 -14.87 1.11
CA SER A 51 2.28 -15.96 0.15
C SER A 51 2.84 -15.50 -1.22
N PRO A 52 3.53 -16.35 -1.97
CA PRO A 52 4.24 -15.93 -3.20
C PRO A 52 3.41 -15.11 -4.17
N GLU A 53 2.12 -15.44 -4.30
CA GLU A 53 1.20 -14.77 -5.22
C GLU A 53 0.73 -13.40 -4.72
N CYS A 54 0.87 -13.12 -3.42
CA CYS A 54 0.39 -11.89 -2.77
C CYS A 54 1.52 -10.92 -2.42
N ARG A 55 2.76 -11.26 -2.77
CA ARG A 55 3.94 -10.46 -2.42
C ARG A 55 3.99 -9.13 -3.15
N VAL A 56 4.09 -8.06 -2.37
CA VAL A 56 4.28 -6.69 -2.85
C VAL A 56 5.33 -5.98 -1.99
N PRO A 57 5.99 -4.92 -2.49
CA PRO A 57 6.83 -4.06 -1.65
C PRO A 57 6.01 -3.39 -0.55
N GLY A 58 6.59 -3.28 0.66
CA GLY A 58 5.90 -2.67 1.81
C GLY A 58 5.41 -1.24 1.53
N SER A 59 6.20 -0.44 0.79
CA SER A 59 5.82 0.92 0.35
C SER A 59 4.57 0.99 -0.54
N LYS A 60 4.14 -0.14 -1.11
CA LYS A 60 2.93 -0.28 -1.95
C LYS A 60 1.81 -1.06 -1.26
N LEU A 61 2.00 -1.40 -0.01
CA LEU A 61 1.08 -2.29 0.71
C LEU A 61 0.32 -1.56 1.81
N TYR A 62 0.99 -0.72 2.58
CA TYR A 62 0.37 -0.07 3.75
C TYR A 62 1.05 1.24 4.14
N THR A 63 0.29 2.08 4.84
CA THR A 63 0.82 3.08 5.77
C THR A 63 0.43 2.69 7.19
N LEU A 64 1.32 2.93 8.15
CA LEU A 64 1.10 2.52 9.53
C LEU A 64 0.52 3.65 10.38
N GLY A 65 -0.14 3.27 11.46
CA GLY A 65 -0.69 4.13 12.48
C GLY A 65 -0.98 3.32 13.74
N PRO A 66 -1.26 3.96 14.89
CA PRO A 66 -1.43 3.25 16.16
C PRO A 66 -2.74 2.43 16.18
N LEU A 67 -2.65 1.19 16.68
CA LEU A 67 -3.79 0.32 17.00
C LEU A 67 -3.82 0.08 18.53
N ARG A 68 -4.36 1.03 19.26
CA ARG A 68 -4.30 1.04 20.74
C ARG A 68 -5.26 0.05 21.40
N ALA A 69 -6.46 -0.11 20.86
CA ALA A 69 -7.44 -1.06 21.36
C ALA A 69 -6.98 -2.49 21.14
N VAL A 70 -6.48 -2.80 19.94
CA VAL A 70 -5.90 -4.10 19.59
C VAL A 70 -4.68 -4.42 20.46
N LYS A 71 -3.73 -3.46 20.63
CA LYS A 71 -2.57 -3.62 21.53
C LYS A 71 -3.00 -3.92 22.96
N ARG A 72 -4.03 -3.25 23.46
CA ARG A 72 -4.57 -3.48 24.81
C ARG A 72 -5.16 -4.88 24.92
N ALA A 73 -5.99 -5.30 23.98
CA ALA A 73 -6.59 -6.64 23.95
C ALA A 73 -5.52 -7.74 23.96
N LEU A 74 -4.49 -7.60 23.12
CA LEU A 74 -3.35 -8.53 23.09
C LEU A 74 -2.61 -8.59 24.42
N LYS A 75 -2.35 -7.43 25.06
CA LYS A 75 -1.69 -7.37 26.36
C LYS A 75 -2.49 -8.04 27.46
N GLU A 76 -3.80 -7.93 27.39
CA GLU A 76 -4.76 -8.52 28.36
C GLU A 76 -5.07 -9.99 28.03
N SER A 77 -4.55 -10.53 26.92
CA SER A 77 -4.82 -11.89 26.42
C SER A 77 -6.32 -12.19 26.28
N ARG A 78 -7.10 -11.20 25.88
CA ARG A 78 -8.54 -11.34 25.63
C ARG A 78 -8.84 -11.46 24.15
N ALA A 79 -10.02 -11.96 23.81
CA ALA A 79 -10.53 -12.00 22.44
C ALA A 79 -10.52 -10.60 21.79
N ILE A 80 -10.30 -10.56 20.49
CA ILE A 80 -10.34 -9.34 19.68
C ILE A 80 -11.55 -9.38 18.75
N GLN A 81 -12.44 -8.41 18.91
CA GLN A 81 -13.62 -8.24 18.07
C GLN A 81 -13.29 -7.30 16.91
N VAL A 82 -13.47 -7.79 15.68
CA VAL A 82 -13.18 -7.03 14.45
C VAL A 82 -14.46 -6.85 13.65
N LEU A 83 -14.80 -5.61 13.35
CA LEU A 83 -15.88 -5.28 12.42
C LEU A 83 -15.31 -5.00 11.03
N ALA A 84 -15.57 -5.86 10.05
CA ALA A 84 -15.29 -5.61 8.64
C ALA A 84 -16.52 -4.97 7.98
N ILE A 85 -16.41 -3.70 7.59
CA ILE A 85 -17.48 -2.94 6.93
C ILE A 85 -17.01 -2.37 5.60
N GLY A 86 -17.90 -2.25 4.63
CA GLY A 86 -17.59 -1.79 3.29
C GLY A 86 -18.60 -2.31 2.27
N SER A 87 -18.23 -2.25 1.00
CA SER A 87 -19.12 -2.57 -0.10
C SER A 87 -19.00 -4.04 -0.57
N SER A 88 -19.22 -4.30 -1.85
CA SER A 88 -19.21 -5.64 -2.47
C SER A 88 -17.91 -6.43 -2.23
N SER A 89 -16.77 -5.77 -2.08
CA SER A 89 -15.51 -6.46 -1.74
C SER A 89 -15.51 -6.98 -0.30
N THR A 90 -16.20 -6.33 0.63
CA THR A 90 -16.35 -6.80 2.01
C THR A 90 -17.46 -7.85 2.07
N ASP A 91 -18.56 -7.65 1.35
CA ASP A 91 -19.64 -8.63 1.17
C ASP A 91 -19.13 -9.97 0.59
N GLY A 92 -18.13 -9.92 -0.31
CA GLY A 92 -17.51 -11.11 -0.91
C GLY A 92 -17.98 -11.41 -2.32
N ILE A 93 -18.51 -10.41 -3.06
CA ILE A 93 -18.92 -10.62 -4.45
C ILE A 93 -17.73 -11.04 -5.31
N GLY A 94 -17.90 -12.13 -6.06
CA GLY A 94 -16.86 -12.73 -6.90
C GLY A 94 -16.11 -13.88 -6.23
N ALA A 95 -16.27 -14.07 -4.92
CA ALA A 95 -15.79 -15.26 -4.22
C ALA A 95 -16.63 -16.49 -4.59
N THR A 96 -16.01 -17.69 -4.60
CA THR A 96 -16.71 -18.94 -4.89
C THR A 96 -17.60 -19.42 -3.73
N SER A 97 -17.35 -18.93 -2.53
CA SER A 97 -18.14 -19.19 -1.31
C SER A 97 -17.95 -18.10 -0.28
N PRO A 98 -18.82 -17.95 0.72
CA PRO A 98 -18.62 -17.01 1.83
C PRO A 98 -17.26 -17.20 2.55
N ALA A 99 -16.80 -18.44 2.70
CA ALA A 99 -15.51 -18.75 3.31
C ALA A 99 -14.30 -18.27 2.48
N ALA A 100 -14.49 -17.95 1.21
CA ALA A 100 -13.45 -17.41 0.35
C ALA A 100 -13.38 -15.87 0.36
N ALA A 101 -14.35 -15.18 0.97
CA ALA A 101 -14.33 -13.74 1.15
C ALA A 101 -13.22 -13.30 2.14
N TYR A 102 -12.69 -12.07 1.97
CA TYR A 102 -11.55 -11.65 2.79
C TYR A 102 -11.83 -11.57 4.29
N PRO A 103 -13.01 -11.18 4.80
CA PRO A 103 -13.21 -11.10 6.23
C PRO A 103 -13.04 -12.45 6.95
N VAL A 104 -13.59 -13.52 6.38
CA VAL A 104 -13.44 -14.87 6.94
C VAL A 104 -11.99 -15.37 6.85
N ARG A 105 -11.30 -15.08 5.74
CA ARG A 105 -9.88 -15.42 5.59
C ARG A 105 -9.00 -14.63 6.54
N LEU A 106 -9.35 -13.36 6.80
CA LEU A 106 -8.61 -12.48 7.71
C LEU A 106 -8.62 -13.01 9.14
N GLU A 107 -9.74 -13.53 9.62
CA GLU A 107 -9.86 -14.18 10.92
C GLU A 107 -8.77 -15.25 11.07
N GLY A 108 -8.72 -16.21 10.16
CA GLY A 108 -7.70 -17.26 10.20
C GLY A 108 -6.25 -16.76 9.99
N GLU A 109 -6.03 -15.66 9.27
CA GLU A 109 -4.69 -15.06 9.17
C GLU A 109 -4.27 -14.37 10.48
N LEU A 110 -5.18 -13.67 11.15
CA LEU A 110 -4.90 -13.03 12.44
C LEU A 110 -4.69 -14.05 13.55
N GLU A 111 -5.44 -15.14 13.60
CA GLU A 111 -5.25 -16.23 14.58
C GLU A 111 -3.86 -16.89 14.45
N LYS A 112 -3.35 -17.05 13.21
CA LYS A 112 -1.98 -17.54 12.97
C LYS A 112 -0.92 -16.56 13.48
N LEU A 113 -1.18 -15.26 13.36
CA LEU A 113 -0.24 -14.19 13.73
C LEU A 113 -0.28 -13.85 15.21
N PHE A 114 -1.40 -14.13 15.90
CA PHE A 114 -1.59 -13.93 17.33
C PHE A 114 -1.99 -15.24 18.03
N PRO A 115 -1.07 -16.21 18.14
CA PRO A 115 -1.38 -17.54 18.69
C PRO A 115 -1.92 -17.42 20.13
N GLY A 116 -3.03 -18.11 20.38
CA GLY A 116 -3.69 -18.12 21.69
C GLY A 116 -4.65 -16.96 21.95
N ILE A 117 -4.83 -16.07 20.99
CA ILE A 117 -5.84 -15.03 21.02
C ILE A 117 -7.00 -15.44 20.11
N GLU A 118 -8.21 -15.43 20.64
CA GLU A 118 -9.43 -15.61 19.84
C GLU A 118 -9.71 -14.36 19.04
N ILE A 119 -9.93 -14.53 17.73
CA ILE A 119 -10.26 -13.43 16.81
C ILE A 119 -11.64 -13.71 16.24
N GLU A 120 -12.53 -12.75 16.33
CA GLU A 120 -13.83 -12.82 15.68
C GLU A 120 -13.99 -11.69 14.68
N VAL A 121 -14.21 -12.01 13.40
CA VAL A 121 -14.38 -11.03 12.33
C VAL A 121 -15.84 -11.01 11.86
N THR A 122 -16.59 -10.04 12.34
CA THR A 122 -17.97 -9.81 11.91
C THR A 122 -18.00 -9.10 10.55
N ASN A 123 -18.49 -9.81 9.51
CA ASN A 123 -18.66 -9.22 8.17
C ASN A 123 -19.98 -8.45 8.08
N ARG A 124 -19.89 -7.17 7.76
CA ARG A 124 -21.00 -6.24 7.49
C ARG A 124 -20.82 -5.52 6.14
N GLY A 125 -20.37 -6.26 5.11
CA GLY A 125 -20.34 -5.77 3.73
C GLY A 125 -21.75 -5.53 3.19
N LEU A 126 -21.94 -4.45 2.43
CA LEU A 126 -23.18 -4.14 1.72
C LEU A 126 -22.86 -3.66 0.31
N SER A 127 -23.15 -4.52 -0.68
CA SER A 127 -22.85 -4.26 -2.08
C SER A 127 -23.42 -2.92 -2.58
N GLY A 128 -22.63 -2.12 -3.27
CA GLY A 128 -23.03 -0.82 -3.80
C GLY A 128 -22.94 0.33 -2.80
N GLU A 129 -22.62 0.09 -1.53
CA GLU A 129 -22.58 1.11 -0.49
C GLU A 129 -21.50 2.16 -0.73
N ILE A 130 -21.84 3.43 -0.54
CA ILE A 130 -20.95 4.59 -0.51
C ILE A 130 -20.58 4.96 0.94
N ALA A 131 -19.56 5.81 1.12
CA ALA A 131 -19.05 6.18 2.44
C ALA A 131 -20.12 6.73 3.39
N ALA A 132 -21.02 7.57 2.91
CA ALA A 132 -22.09 8.17 3.73
C ALA A 132 -23.04 7.10 4.30
N GLY A 133 -23.45 6.11 3.49
CA GLY A 133 -24.29 5.00 3.96
C GLY A 133 -23.57 4.13 4.99
N ALA A 134 -22.30 3.80 4.73
CA ALA A 134 -21.48 3.09 5.69
C ALA A 134 -21.32 3.85 7.02
N ALA A 135 -21.12 5.17 6.97
CA ALA A 135 -20.95 6.02 8.14
C ALA A 135 -22.17 5.98 9.08
N GLU A 136 -23.38 5.99 8.52
CA GLU A 136 -24.61 5.84 9.31
C GLU A 136 -24.72 4.45 9.95
N ARG A 137 -24.41 3.42 9.16
CA ARG A 137 -24.52 2.02 9.56
C ARG A 137 -23.45 1.63 10.61
N ILE A 138 -22.24 2.18 10.50
CA ILE A 138 -21.15 1.95 11.46
C ILE A 138 -21.59 2.24 12.89
N ARG A 139 -22.32 3.34 13.11
CA ARG A 139 -22.75 3.76 14.45
C ARG A 139 -23.64 2.72 15.12
N ASN A 140 -24.58 2.17 14.39
CA ASN A 140 -25.49 1.15 14.89
C ASN A 140 -24.78 -0.20 15.07
N THR A 141 -23.94 -0.58 14.09
CA THR A 141 -23.23 -1.86 14.10
C THR A 141 -22.18 -1.93 15.21
N ILE A 142 -21.53 -0.82 15.55
CA ILE A 142 -20.59 -0.76 16.68
C ILE A 142 -21.28 -1.08 17.99
N ALA A 143 -22.52 -0.62 18.20
CA ALA A 143 -23.29 -0.92 19.40
C ALA A 143 -23.73 -2.40 19.47
N GLU A 144 -23.83 -3.10 18.35
CA GLU A 144 -24.15 -4.53 18.30
C GLU A 144 -22.93 -5.43 18.49
N VAL A 145 -21.80 -5.06 17.87
CA VAL A 145 -20.60 -5.89 17.76
C VAL A 145 -19.60 -5.57 18.87
N GLU A 146 -19.62 -4.35 19.42
CA GLU A 146 -18.63 -3.85 20.40
C GLU A 146 -17.17 -4.11 19.98
N PRO A 147 -16.76 -3.70 18.76
CA PRO A 147 -15.48 -4.09 18.21
C PRO A 147 -14.30 -3.35 18.85
N ASP A 148 -13.14 -4.00 18.90
CA ASP A 148 -11.85 -3.35 19.15
C ASP A 148 -11.30 -2.65 17.92
N LEU A 149 -11.64 -3.19 16.74
CA LEU A 149 -11.12 -2.74 15.45
C LEU A 149 -12.23 -2.68 14.39
N VAL A 150 -12.34 -1.55 13.71
CA VAL A 150 -13.12 -1.41 12.48
C VAL A 150 -12.17 -1.44 11.29
N ILE A 151 -12.40 -2.36 10.36
CA ILE A 151 -11.77 -2.35 9.04
C ILE A 151 -12.78 -1.80 8.04
N TRP A 152 -12.50 -0.61 7.51
CA TRP A 152 -13.42 0.06 6.59
C TRP A 152 -12.86 0.11 5.17
N GLN A 153 -13.42 -0.71 4.28
CA GLN A 153 -13.15 -0.67 2.85
C GLN A 153 -14.07 0.34 2.17
N VAL A 154 -13.51 1.35 1.49
CA VAL A 154 -14.27 2.54 1.07
C VAL A 154 -13.74 3.18 -0.22
N GLY A 155 -14.59 3.94 -0.90
CA GLY A 155 -14.24 4.88 -1.96
C GLY A 155 -14.52 4.40 -3.38
N THR A 156 -14.61 3.08 -3.64
CA THR A 156 -14.89 2.57 -4.99
C THR A 156 -16.26 3.05 -5.52
N ASN A 157 -17.31 2.86 -4.73
CA ASN A 157 -18.65 3.27 -5.14
C ASN A 157 -18.85 4.79 -5.11
N ASP A 158 -18.15 5.48 -4.21
CA ASP A 158 -18.14 6.95 -4.15
C ASP A 158 -17.58 7.52 -5.47
N ALA A 159 -16.52 6.94 -5.99
CA ALA A 159 -15.96 7.32 -7.29
C ALA A 159 -16.92 7.02 -8.44
N LEU A 160 -17.56 5.86 -8.44
CA LEU A 160 -18.52 5.45 -9.49
C LEU A 160 -19.77 6.32 -9.46
N ALA A 161 -20.26 6.67 -8.28
CA ALA A 161 -21.41 7.55 -8.07
C ALA A 161 -21.06 9.05 -8.23
N ARG A 162 -19.78 9.40 -8.44
CA ARG A 162 -19.32 10.80 -8.54
C ARG A 162 -19.67 11.63 -7.31
N VAL A 163 -19.59 11.03 -6.11
CA VAL A 163 -19.79 11.73 -4.85
C VAL A 163 -18.78 12.86 -4.74
N ASP A 164 -19.23 14.07 -4.42
CA ASP A 164 -18.34 15.22 -4.27
C ASP A 164 -17.18 14.91 -3.33
N ILE A 165 -15.95 15.29 -3.73
CA ILE A 165 -14.72 14.88 -3.06
C ILE A 165 -14.62 15.46 -1.65
N GLU A 166 -15.07 16.68 -1.44
CA GLU A 166 -15.02 17.33 -0.13
C GLU A 166 -16.04 16.68 0.82
N THR A 167 -17.25 16.42 0.33
CA THR A 167 -18.29 15.68 1.05
C THR A 167 -17.81 14.26 1.41
N PHE A 168 -17.16 13.57 0.48
CA PHE A 168 -16.56 12.27 0.73
C PHE A 168 -15.46 12.33 1.81
N ALA A 169 -14.54 13.29 1.69
CA ALA A 169 -13.46 13.48 2.65
C ALA A 169 -13.99 13.81 4.05
N GLN A 170 -15.00 14.66 4.14
CA GLN A 170 -15.65 15.01 5.40
C GLN A 170 -16.32 13.81 6.05
N SER A 171 -17.07 13.01 5.28
CA SER A 171 -17.71 11.79 5.77
C SER A 171 -16.72 10.79 6.36
N LEU A 172 -15.56 10.60 5.70
CA LEU A 172 -14.48 9.76 6.23
C LEU A 172 -13.92 10.31 7.53
N ASP A 173 -13.55 11.59 7.52
CA ASP A 173 -12.92 12.28 8.64
C ASP A 173 -13.78 12.24 9.90
N GLU A 174 -15.04 12.65 9.79
CA GLU A 174 -15.99 12.66 10.89
C GLU A 174 -16.25 11.25 11.45
N THR A 175 -16.35 10.26 10.57
CA THR A 175 -16.60 8.88 10.98
C THR A 175 -15.40 8.28 11.70
N ILE A 176 -14.18 8.48 11.18
CA ILE A 176 -12.94 8.02 11.84
C ILE A 176 -12.82 8.65 13.24
N LYS A 177 -13.03 9.96 13.36
CA LYS A 177 -12.98 10.67 14.64
C LYS A 177 -14.03 10.15 15.62
N TRP A 178 -15.23 9.89 15.12
CA TRP A 178 -16.31 9.34 15.93
C TRP A 178 -15.95 7.95 16.46
N ILE A 179 -15.44 7.03 15.61
CA ILE A 179 -15.00 5.69 16.02
C ILE A 179 -13.89 5.80 17.06
N ALA A 180 -12.87 6.62 16.81
CA ALA A 180 -11.75 6.83 17.73
C ALA A 180 -12.18 7.41 19.07
N SER A 181 -13.22 8.27 19.13
CA SER A 181 -13.79 8.80 20.38
C SER A 181 -14.40 7.72 21.26
N HIS A 182 -14.79 6.58 20.68
CA HIS A 182 -15.27 5.39 21.37
C HIS A 182 -14.14 4.41 21.75
N ARG A 183 -12.87 4.81 21.59
CA ARG A 183 -11.67 4.00 21.87
C ARG A 183 -11.56 2.72 21.04
N ILE A 184 -12.11 2.76 19.85
CA ILE A 184 -12.06 1.71 18.84
C ILE A 184 -11.02 2.09 17.80
N ASP A 185 -10.20 1.15 17.38
CA ASP A 185 -9.22 1.35 16.33
C ASP A 185 -9.86 1.31 14.93
N VAL A 186 -9.23 1.96 13.96
CA VAL A 186 -9.66 1.96 12.56
C VAL A 186 -8.50 1.57 11.66
N VAL A 187 -8.75 0.68 10.70
CA VAL A 187 -7.91 0.43 9.54
C VAL A 187 -8.73 0.74 8.30
N LEU A 188 -8.22 1.60 7.44
CA LEU A 188 -8.83 1.84 6.14
C LEU A 188 -8.27 0.88 5.08
N VAL A 189 -9.12 0.54 4.12
CA VAL A 189 -8.72 -0.17 2.89
C VAL A 189 -9.19 0.68 1.71
N ASP A 190 -8.24 1.21 0.93
CA ASP A 190 -8.53 2.11 -0.18
C ASP A 190 -9.18 1.39 -1.37
N PRO A 191 -9.65 2.11 -2.41
CA PRO A 191 -10.32 1.52 -3.54
C PRO A 191 -9.51 0.44 -4.26
N GLN A 192 -10.19 -0.48 -4.94
CA GLN A 192 -9.54 -1.49 -5.78
C GLN A 192 -8.91 -0.88 -7.04
N TYR A 193 -7.93 -1.59 -7.60
CA TYR A 193 -7.40 -1.29 -8.92
C TYR A 193 -7.99 -2.21 -9.98
N THR A 194 -8.43 -1.64 -11.10
CA THR A 194 -8.61 -2.35 -12.37
C THR A 194 -8.06 -1.46 -13.50
N ALA A 195 -7.68 -2.05 -14.62
CA ALA A 195 -7.16 -1.29 -15.76
C ALA A 195 -8.20 -0.30 -16.33
N SER A 196 -9.49 -0.55 -16.15
CA SER A 196 -10.57 0.38 -16.56
C SER A 196 -10.71 1.54 -15.58
N LEU A 197 -10.74 1.28 -14.28
CA LEU A 197 -10.87 2.31 -13.24
C LEU A 197 -9.65 3.24 -13.19
N ALA A 198 -8.46 2.71 -13.46
CA ALA A 198 -7.23 3.48 -13.47
C ALA A 198 -7.16 4.57 -14.57
N ARG A 199 -8.05 4.51 -15.57
CA ARG A 199 -8.17 5.54 -16.63
C ARG A 199 -9.11 6.69 -16.25
N ASP A 200 -9.77 6.58 -15.13
CA ASP A 200 -10.68 7.60 -14.62
C ASP A 200 -9.97 8.50 -13.61
N ASP A 201 -9.70 9.74 -13.99
CA ASP A 201 -9.04 10.73 -13.13
C ASP A 201 -9.83 11.00 -11.84
N TYR A 202 -11.16 10.91 -11.91
CA TYR A 202 -12.00 11.09 -10.73
C TYR A 202 -11.77 9.96 -9.73
N TYR A 203 -11.70 8.72 -10.20
CA TYR A 203 -11.37 7.58 -9.38
C TYR A 203 -10.01 7.76 -8.69
N GLY A 204 -9.01 8.21 -9.45
CA GLY A 204 -7.68 8.52 -8.89
C GLY A 204 -7.71 9.61 -7.82
N ARG A 205 -8.59 10.62 -7.93
CA ARG A 205 -8.78 11.63 -6.88
C ARG A 205 -9.39 11.06 -5.61
N ILE A 206 -10.38 10.19 -5.73
CA ILE A 206 -10.96 9.50 -4.56
C ILE A 206 -9.91 8.62 -3.86
N VAL A 207 -9.10 7.85 -4.60
CA VAL A 207 -7.98 7.08 -4.01
C VAL A 207 -7.06 7.98 -3.19
N LYS A 208 -6.61 9.10 -3.76
CA LYS A 208 -5.75 10.08 -3.07
C LYS A 208 -6.44 10.71 -1.86
N THR A 209 -7.75 10.91 -1.91
CA THR A 209 -8.52 11.45 -0.79
C THR A 209 -8.50 10.49 0.38
N VAL A 210 -8.73 9.18 0.16
CA VAL A 210 -8.62 8.17 1.23
C VAL A 210 -7.23 8.19 1.85
N GLN A 211 -6.18 8.22 1.03
CA GLN A 211 -4.78 8.27 1.49
C GLN A 211 -4.49 9.53 2.34
N SER A 212 -4.96 10.69 1.87
CA SER A 212 -4.77 11.96 2.58
C SER A 212 -5.52 12.00 3.92
N VAL A 213 -6.75 11.46 3.98
CA VAL A 213 -7.52 11.37 5.23
C VAL A 213 -6.85 10.40 6.21
N ALA A 214 -6.44 9.21 5.75
CA ALA A 214 -5.74 8.24 6.59
C ALA A 214 -4.47 8.83 7.21
N GLN A 215 -3.68 9.56 6.42
CA GLN A 215 -2.47 10.23 6.89
C GLN A 215 -2.77 11.31 7.91
N ARG A 216 -3.77 12.16 7.66
CA ARG A 216 -4.17 13.24 8.56
C ARG A 216 -4.68 12.71 9.89
N GLU A 217 -5.52 11.70 9.86
CA GLU A 217 -6.10 11.09 11.05
C GLU A 217 -5.17 10.05 11.71
N ARG A 218 -4.00 9.77 11.10
CA ARG A 218 -3.00 8.82 11.59
C ARG A 218 -3.55 7.40 11.80
N VAL A 219 -4.46 6.99 10.93
CA VAL A 219 -4.97 5.61 10.93
C VAL A 219 -4.22 4.76 9.92
N PRO A 220 -3.98 3.47 10.21
CA PRO A 220 -3.39 2.56 9.24
C PRO A 220 -4.25 2.49 7.97
N LEU A 221 -3.57 2.41 6.83
CA LEU A 221 -4.22 2.26 5.53
C LEU A 221 -3.59 1.10 4.78
N VAL A 222 -4.40 0.18 4.30
CA VAL A 222 -4.01 -0.83 3.31
C VAL A 222 -4.14 -0.18 1.93
N LEU A 223 -2.99 -0.02 1.25
CA LEU A 223 -2.88 0.57 -0.09
C LEU A 223 -3.30 -0.46 -1.16
N ARG A 224 -4.56 -0.89 -1.09
CA ARG A 224 -5.11 -1.92 -1.97
C ARG A 224 -4.97 -1.55 -3.44
N TYR A 225 -5.20 -0.28 -3.79
CA TYR A 225 -5.04 0.21 -5.15
C TYR A 225 -3.61 -0.02 -5.67
N GLU A 226 -2.61 0.39 -4.91
CA GLU A 226 -1.21 0.24 -5.30
C GLU A 226 -0.75 -1.22 -5.29
N ALA A 227 -1.17 -2.01 -4.30
CA ALA A 227 -0.86 -3.42 -4.23
C ALA A 227 -1.44 -4.19 -5.43
N MET A 228 -2.71 -3.98 -5.77
CA MET A 228 -3.33 -4.60 -6.94
C MET A 228 -2.71 -4.12 -8.25
N ARG A 229 -2.34 -2.84 -8.37
CA ARG A 229 -1.64 -2.28 -9.53
C ARG A 229 -0.29 -2.96 -9.72
N TYR A 230 0.49 -3.11 -8.65
CA TYR A 230 1.77 -3.81 -8.67
C TYR A 230 1.59 -5.28 -9.07
N LEU A 231 0.69 -6.01 -8.41
CA LEU A 231 0.42 -7.41 -8.72
C LEU A 231 -0.03 -7.60 -10.18
N SER A 232 -0.88 -6.71 -10.71
CA SER A 232 -1.35 -6.78 -12.10
C SER A 232 -0.27 -6.48 -13.13
N SER A 233 0.81 -5.80 -12.76
CA SER A 233 1.94 -5.51 -13.64
C SER A 233 2.95 -6.65 -13.75
N GLN A 234 2.83 -7.70 -12.93
CA GLN A 234 3.72 -8.84 -12.98
C GLN A 234 3.46 -9.70 -14.23
N PRO A 235 4.51 -10.27 -14.88
CA PRO A 235 4.36 -11.01 -16.13
C PRO A 235 3.37 -12.18 -16.11
N THR A 236 3.13 -12.76 -14.93
CA THR A 236 2.25 -13.93 -14.73
C THR A 236 0.84 -13.55 -14.28
N ALA A 237 0.49 -12.26 -14.24
CA ALA A 237 -0.64 -11.77 -13.44
C ALA A 237 -1.90 -11.41 -14.22
N SER A 238 -1.91 -11.46 -15.55
CA SER A 238 -3.06 -10.99 -16.36
C SER A 238 -4.37 -11.66 -15.93
N GLY A 239 -5.29 -10.87 -15.37
CA GLY A 239 -6.63 -11.31 -14.93
C GLY A 239 -6.65 -12.25 -13.71
N ARG A 240 -5.51 -12.57 -13.11
CA ARG A 240 -5.38 -13.64 -12.10
C ARG A 240 -6.12 -13.37 -10.80
N TYR A 241 -6.31 -12.08 -10.45
CA TYR A 241 -6.86 -11.66 -9.14
C TYR A 241 -8.33 -11.22 -9.21
N LEU A 242 -8.88 -11.13 -10.42
CA LEU A 242 -10.25 -10.67 -10.64
C LEU A 242 -11.18 -11.82 -11.02
N ALA A 243 -12.45 -11.68 -10.69
CA ALA A 243 -13.53 -12.55 -11.13
C ALA A 243 -13.80 -12.35 -12.65
N ARG A 244 -14.76 -13.11 -13.19
CA ARG A 244 -15.08 -13.07 -14.64
C ARG A 244 -15.56 -11.70 -15.12
N ASP A 245 -16.12 -10.90 -14.23
CA ASP A 245 -16.60 -9.55 -14.51
C ASP A 245 -15.48 -8.51 -14.65
N GLN A 246 -14.22 -8.91 -14.41
CA GLN A 246 -13.03 -8.05 -14.45
C GLN A 246 -13.11 -6.83 -13.53
N PHE A 247 -13.92 -6.94 -12.49
CA PHE A 247 -14.17 -5.88 -11.52
C PHE A 247 -13.98 -6.38 -10.08
N HIS A 248 -14.74 -7.40 -9.65
CA HIS A 248 -14.63 -7.95 -8.32
C HIS A 248 -13.42 -8.88 -8.17
N LEU A 249 -12.96 -9.06 -6.95
CA LEU A 249 -11.90 -10.03 -6.65
C LEU A 249 -12.43 -11.46 -6.78
N ASN A 250 -11.58 -12.36 -7.24
CA ASN A 250 -11.78 -13.81 -7.11
C ASN A 250 -11.16 -14.32 -5.79
N ASP A 251 -11.19 -15.61 -5.55
CA ASP A 251 -10.67 -16.23 -4.33
C ASP A 251 -9.19 -15.92 -4.07
N LEU A 252 -8.37 -15.86 -5.12
CA LEU A 252 -6.95 -15.47 -4.97
C LEU A 252 -6.82 -14.01 -4.58
N GLY A 253 -7.57 -13.12 -5.22
CA GLY A 253 -7.60 -11.70 -4.88
C GLY A 253 -8.06 -11.46 -3.45
N TYR A 254 -9.06 -12.19 -2.98
CA TYR A 254 -9.53 -12.12 -1.59
C TYR A 254 -8.52 -12.68 -0.59
N ARG A 255 -7.80 -13.76 -0.94
CA ARG A 255 -6.69 -14.26 -0.11
C ARG A 255 -5.63 -13.17 0.05
N CYS A 256 -5.17 -12.56 -1.04
CA CYS A 256 -4.18 -11.50 -0.96
C CYS A 256 -4.67 -10.30 -0.16
N MET A 257 -5.94 -9.91 -0.32
CA MET A 257 -6.51 -8.82 0.49
C MET A 257 -6.49 -9.15 1.99
N ALA A 258 -6.83 -10.39 2.37
CA ALA A 258 -6.78 -10.83 3.77
C ALA A 258 -5.35 -10.80 4.32
N GLU A 259 -4.38 -11.35 3.60
CA GLU A 259 -2.97 -11.33 3.98
C GLU A 259 -2.44 -9.89 4.11
N HIS A 260 -2.80 -8.99 3.19
CA HIS A 260 -2.38 -7.58 3.21
C HIS A 260 -2.94 -6.85 4.43
N VAL A 261 -4.22 -7.04 4.73
CA VAL A 261 -4.86 -6.44 5.91
C VAL A 261 -4.24 -6.98 7.19
N ALA A 262 -4.07 -8.31 7.31
CA ALA A 262 -3.43 -8.94 8.47
C ALA A 262 -2.00 -8.43 8.68
N ARG A 263 -1.24 -8.26 7.60
CA ARG A 263 0.12 -7.74 7.64
C ARG A 263 0.16 -6.29 8.14
N ALA A 264 -0.72 -5.43 7.64
CA ALA A 264 -0.81 -4.04 8.09
C ALA A 264 -1.16 -3.95 9.60
N ILE A 265 -2.11 -4.75 10.06
CA ILE A 265 -2.49 -4.82 11.48
C ILE A 265 -1.29 -5.27 12.33
N THR A 266 -0.63 -6.37 11.95
CA THR A 266 0.50 -6.92 12.71
C THR A 266 1.62 -5.91 12.85
N LEU A 267 2.00 -5.23 11.79
CA LEU A 267 3.04 -4.22 11.82
C LEU A 267 2.65 -3.02 12.66
N ALA A 268 1.41 -2.53 12.55
CA ALA A 268 0.90 -1.42 13.36
C ALA A 268 0.87 -1.75 14.86
N VAL A 269 0.67 -3.04 15.20
CA VAL A 269 0.72 -3.50 16.60
C VAL A 269 2.15 -3.57 17.12
N VAL A 270 3.12 -3.99 16.29
CA VAL A 270 4.53 -4.14 16.70
C VAL A 270 5.25 -2.80 16.74
N GLU A 271 4.83 -1.83 15.94
CA GLU A 271 5.47 -0.51 15.89
C GLU A 271 5.43 0.19 17.26
N PRO A 272 6.58 0.71 17.77
CA PRO A 272 6.58 1.48 19.01
C PRO A 272 5.71 2.72 18.83
N GLU A 273 4.88 3.04 19.80
CA GLU A 273 4.18 4.33 19.81
C GLU A 273 5.25 5.43 19.76
N GLN A 274 5.32 6.15 18.63
CA GLN A 274 6.17 7.34 18.57
C GLN A 274 5.65 8.29 19.64
N GLY A 275 6.48 8.48 20.69
CA GLY A 275 6.13 9.29 21.85
C GLY A 275 5.60 10.63 21.38
N ALA A 276 4.51 11.08 21.98
CA ALA A 276 4.06 12.45 21.85
C ALA A 276 5.29 13.33 22.06
N VAL A 277 5.69 14.09 21.02
CA VAL A 277 6.71 15.11 21.15
C VAL A 277 6.16 16.07 22.19
N THR A 278 6.65 15.93 23.45
CA THR A 278 6.39 16.91 24.47
C THR A 278 6.96 18.22 23.95
N ALA A 279 6.07 19.16 23.66
CA ALA A 279 6.48 20.53 23.34
C ALA A 279 7.51 20.97 24.39
N PRO A 280 8.64 21.57 23.99
CA PRO A 280 9.61 22.05 24.95
C PRO A 280 8.91 23.04 25.85
N ASN A 281 8.93 22.75 27.16
CA ASN A 281 8.44 23.62 28.20
C ASN A 281 9.03 25.02 27.97
N ALA A 282 8.19 26.00 27.70
CA ALA A 282 8.57 27.40 27.72
C ALA A 282 8.98 27.74 29.16
N ALA A 283 10.27 27.54 29.42
CA ALA A 283 10.87 27.94 30.70
C ALA A 283 10.68 29.42 30.86
N THR A 284 9.96 29.78 31.88
CA THR A 284 9.73 31.08 32.47
C THR A 284 11.02 31.89 32.50
N ALA A 285 11.15 32.88 31.61
CA ALA A 285 12.14 33.92 31.76
C ALA A 285 11.69 34.86 32.89
N ALA A 286 12.24 34.66 34.07
CA ALA A 286 12.12 35.57 35.18
C ALA A 286 12.81 36.88 34.81
N VAL A 287 12.03 37.93 34.61
CA VAL A 287 12.51 39.31 34.51
C VAL A 287 12.82 39.77 35.93
N THR A 288 14.10 39.98 36.24
CA THR A 288 14.57 40.62 37.43
C THR A 288 14.50 42.15 37.22
N PRO A 289 13.81 42.92 38.04
CA PRO A 289 13.88 44.39 37.95
C PRO A 289 15.15 44.90 38.61
N THR A 290 16.01 45.54 37.86
CA THR A 290 17.11 46.33 38.41
C THR A 290 16.60 47.70 38.87
N ARG A 291 17.00 48.07 40.09
CA ARG A 291 16.87 49.41 40.67
C ARG A 291 17.80 50.40 39.96
#